data_6c50353b83325db40e8b75c859a17fe6
#
_entry.id   6c50353b83325db40e8b75c859a17fe6
#
_cell.length_a   1.000
_cell.length_b   1.000
_cell.length_c   1.000
_cell.angle_alpha   90.00
_cell.angle_beta   90.00
_cell.angle_gamma   90.00
#
_symmetry.space_group_name_H-M   'P 1'
#
loop_
_entity.id
_entity.type
_entity.pdbx_description
1 polymer ?
#
loop_
_entity_poly.entity_id
_entity_poly.type
_entity_poly.pdbx_seq_one_letter_code
_entity_poly.pdbx_strand_id
1 'polypeptide(L)'
;MIYSLVFLNVLITAFQGITTKFFSEHYPGKKQNSSIVFSVIVGILVSLSVSASGIIRLGGFTPTVILLGVLRSVTVLAYTFSLMTASAKGPYSQLTIFSMCGSILIPLFVDLCFGKLIEPFKYFAMAAMLSSFFLICRPAKDEEKVKKGFYVACMGIFVSNGLYGALTPIATYLEGDNMGHEIIISTYVSSALISVIMLTLKEKKDVISAFKLTKKSSIYVVLTSLIIASTSILGIVTLTGFGEFEGIDGALNMTLLCGGVTLASELLSLVMLKEKFTAVKWGGIALATASIVVLTL
;
A
#
# COMPACT_ATOMS: atom_id res chain seq x y z
N MET A 1 -8.94 -14.41 16.73
CA MET A 1 -9.80 -13.42 16.03
C MET A 1 -8.98 -12.36 15.31
N ILE A 2 -7.99 -11.71 15.95
CA ILE A 2 -7.23 -10.60 15.32
C ILE A 2 -6.46 -11.04 14.07
N TYR A 3 -5.80 -12.20 14.10
CA TYR A 3 -5.12 -12.77 12.91
C TYR A 3 -6.08 -13.07 11.75
N SER A 4 -7.35 -13.39 12.03
CA SER A 4 -8.36 -13.56 10.97
C SER A 4 -8.68 -12.24 10.29
N LEU A 5 -8.65 -11.11 11.03
CA LEU A 5 -8.81 -9.76 10.48
C LEU A 5 -7.58 -9.36 9.65
N VAL A 6 -6.37 -9.71 10.09
CA VAL A 6 -5.14 -9.53 9.29
C VAL A 6 -5.24 -10.32 7.98
N PHE A 7 -5.65 -11.58 8.03
CA PHE A 7 -5.82 -12.41 6.83
C PHE A 7 -6.87 -11.82 5.87
N LEU A 8 -8.00 -11.34 6.39
CA LEU A 8 -9.01 -10.65 5.58
C LEU A 8 -8.44 -9.38 4.94
N ASN A 9 -7.68 -8.59 5.70
CA ASN A 9 -7.00 -7.39 5.21
C ASN A 9 -6.02 -7.73 4.08
N VAL A 10 -5.24 -8.81 4.24
CA VAL A 10 -4.34 -9.34 3.21
C VAL A 10 -5.08 -9.65 1.92
N LEU A 11 -6.17 -10.42 1.99
CA LEU A 11 -6.95 -10.79 0.81
C LEU A 11 -7.49 -9.56 0.08
N ILE A 12 -8.08 -8.62 0.82
CA ILE A 12 -8.66 -7.41 0.24
C ILE A 12 -7.55 -6.54 -0.38
N THR A 13 -6.42 -6.35 0.30
CA THR A 13 -5.28 -5.54 -0.17
C THR A 13 -4.65 -6.12 -1.43
N ALA A 14 -4.60 -7.44 -1.58
CA ALA A 14 -4.03 -8.08 -2.76
C ALA A 14 -4.74 -7.67 -4.07
N PHE A 15 -6.05 -7.37 -4.02
CA PHE A 15 -6.79 -6.87 -5.17
C PHE A 15 -6.51 -5.40 -5.50
N GLN A 16 -6.03 -4.60 -4.54
CA GLN A 16 -5.80 -3.16 -4.73
C GLN A 16 -4.84 -2.87 -5.89
N GLY A 17 -3.73 -3.58 -5.96
CA GLY A 17 -2.73 -3.36 -7.01
C GLY A 17 -3.26 -3.69 -8.40
N ILE A 18 -4.03 -4.76 -8.53
CA ILE A 18 -4.62 -5.20 -9.80
C ILE A 18 -5.68 -4.19 -10.27
N THR A 19 -6.56 -3.75 -9.37
CA THR A 19 -7.60 -2.76 -9.72
C THR A 19 -6.99 -1.40 -10.09
N THR A 20 -5.91 -0.99 -9.42
CA THR A 20 -5.14 0.22 -9.76
C THR A 20 -4.50 0.11 -11.16
N LYS A 21 -3.91 -1.05 -11.49
CA LYS A 21 -3.37 -1.33 -12.83
C LYS A 21 -4.46 -1.23 -13.89
N PHE A 22 -5.60 -1.90 -13.68
CA PHE A 22 -6.73 -1.87 -14.62
C PHE A 22 -7.32 -0.47 -14.79
N PHE A 23 -7.37 0.35 -13.72
CA PHE A 23 -7.74 1.75 -13.88
C PHE A 23 -6.78 2.47 -14.83
N SER A 24 -5.48 2.35 -14.62
CA SER A 24 -4.47 3.01 -15.46
C SER A 24 -4.55 2.57 -16.93
N GLU A 25 -4.85 1.30 -17.19
CA GLU A 25 -4.99 0.76 -18.55
C GLU A 25 -6.24 1.29 -19.27
N HIS A 26 -7.36 1.46 -18.55
CA HIS A 26 -8.66 1.86 -19.10
C HIS A 26 -8.94 3.37 -18.98
N TYR A 27 -8.01 4.14 -18.42
CA TYR A 27 -8.17 5.60 -18.32
C TYR A 27 -8.12 6.25 -19.70
N PRO A 28 -9.18 6.99 -20.12
CA PRO A 28 -9.29 7.50 -21.50
C PRO A 28 -8.50 8.78 -21.77
N GLY A 29 -8.06 9.48 -20.70
CA GLY A 29 -7.33 10.73 -20.80
C GLY A 29 -5.84 10.54 -21.09
N LYS A 30 -5.09 11.65 -20.97
CA LYS A 30 -3.63 11.59 -21.06
C LYS A 30 -3.07 10.68 -19.99
N LYS A 31 -2.31 9.64 -20.36
CA LYS A 31 -1.75 8.66 -19.39
C LYS A 31 -0.98 9.31 -18.24
N GLN A 32 -0.35 10.46 -18.48
CA GLN A 32 0.35 11.23 -17.46
C GLN A 32 -0.56 11.83 -16.37
N ASN A 33 -1.86 11.91 -16.61
CA ASN A 33 -2.85 12.43 -15.67
C ASN A 33 -3.57 11.32 -14.91
N SER A 34 -3.40 10.04 -15.32
CA SER A 34 -4.12 8.92 -14.73
C SER A 34 -3.89 8.81 -13.22
N SER A 35 -2.62 8.94 -12.78
CA SER A 35 -2.28 8.89 -11.34
C SER A 35 -2.85 10.06 -10.55
N ILE A 36 -2.86 11.27 -11.14
CA ILE A 36 -3.37 12.47 -10.48
C ILE A 36 -4.89 12.37 -10.33
N VAL A 37 -5.60 12.06 -11.42
CA VAL A 37 -7.07 11.89 -11.39
C VAL A 37 -7.47 10.74 -10.47
N PHE A 38 -6.75 9.62 -10.50
CA PHE A 38 -6.94 8.52 -9.57
C PHE A 38 -6.84 8.98 -8.12
N SER A 39 -5.77 9.71 -7.77
CA SER A 39 -5.54 10.18 -6.40
C SER A 39 -6.60 11.17 -5.92
N VAL A 40 -7.14 12.04 -6.81
CA VAL A 40 -8.28 12.91 -6.46
C VAL A 40 -9.50 12.09 -6.07
N ILE A 41 -9.90 11.15 -6.95
CA ILE A 41 -11.12 10.37 -6.75
C ILE A 41 -10.99 9.45 -5.53
N VAL A 42 -9.87 8.72 -5.43
CA VAL A 42 -9.58 7.86 -4.28
C VAL A 42 -9.53 8.68 -3.00
N GLY A 43 -8.85 9.84 -3.01
CA GLY A 43 -8.76 10.71 -1.85
C GLY A 43 -10.13 11.14 -1.32
N ILE A 44 -11.04 11.55 -2.20
CA ILE A 44 -12.41 11.93 -1.83
C ILE A 44 -13.19 10.71 -1.32
N LEU A 45 -13.21 9.63 -2.08
CA LEU A 45 -14.03 8.46 -1.74
C LEU A 45 -13.56 7.75 -0.47
N VAL A 46 -12.25 7.61 -0.26
CA VAL A 46 -11.70 7.02 0.98
C VAL A 46 -12.00 7.90 2.18
N SER A 47 -11.78 9.23 2.07
CA SER A 47 -12.09 10.16 3.16
C SER A 47 -13.57 10.09 3.56
N LEU A 48 -14.48 10.09 2.58
CA LEU A 48 -15.91 9.96 2.83
C LEU A 48 -16.27 8.62 3.47
N SER A 49 -15.70 7.51 2.97
CA SER A 49 -15.98 6.17 3.49
C SER A 49 -15.49 5.99 4.92
N VAL A 50 -14.28 6.46 5.23
CA VAL A 50 -13.73 6.43 6.59
C VAL A 50 -14.50 7.37 7.52
N SER A 51 -14.90 8.55 7.03
CA SER A 51 -15.77 9.47 7.79
C SER A 51 -17.13 8.87 8.10
N ALA A 52 -17.74 8.18 7.14
CA ALA A 52 -19.05 7.54 7.30
C ALA A 52 -19.02 6.32 8.25
N SER A 53 -17.84 5.76 8.54
CA SER A 53 -17.71 4.64 9.50
C SER A 53 -18.06 5.02 10.95
N GLY A 54 -18.31 6.31 11.23
CA GLY A 54 -18.78 6.79 12.53
C GLY A 54 -17.76 6.79 13.67
N ILE A 55 -16.49 6.46 13.38
CA ILE A 55 -15.42 6.30 14.38
C ILE A 55 -14.63 7.62 14.58
N ILE A 56 -15.09 8.72 13.98
CA ILE A 56 -14.40 10.01 14.05
C ILE A 56 -14.64 10.69 15.38
N ARG A 57 -13.56 11.09 16.04
CA ARG A 57 -13.59 12.01 17.17
C ARG A 57 -13.19 13.38 16.68
N LEU A 58 -14.10 14.36 16.67
CA LEU A 58 -13.83 15.74 16.20
C LEU A 58 -12.65 16.41 16.92
N GLY A 59 -12.26 15.95 18.11
CA GLY A 59 -11.10 16.45 18.87
C GLY A 59 -9.75 15.84 18.47
N GLY A 60 -9.72 14.86 17.58
CA GLY A 60 -8.49 14.15 17.20
C GLY A 60 -7.67 14.82 16.09
N PHE A 61 -8.16 15.93 15.50
CA PHE A 61 -7.41 16.66 14.47
C PHE A 61 -6.43 17.68 15.09
N THR A 62 -5.39 17.19 15.75
CA THR A 62 -4.31 18.02 16.25
C THR A 62 -3.45 18.56 15.09
N PRO A 63 -2.69 19.67 15.27
CA PRO A 63 -1.74 20.13 14.26
C PRO A 63 -0.72 19.08 13.85
N THR A 64 -0.28 18.25 14.78
CA THR A 64 0.64 17.12 14.52
C THR A 64 -0.01 16.08 13.61
N VAL A 65 -1.25 15.67 13.90
CA VAL A 65 -2.02 14.71 13.08
C VAL A 65 -2.21 15.24 11.66
N ILE A 66 -2.55 16.52 11.52
CA ILE A 66 -2.71 17.16 10.21
C ILE A 66 -1.37 17.18 9.46
N LEU A 67 -0.28 17.57 10.12
CA LEU A 67 1.05 17.61 9.50
C LEU A 67 1.49 16.22 9.04
N LEU A 68 1.34 15.21 9.89
CA LEU A 68 1.66 13.83 9.55
C LEU A 68 0.78 13.30 8.41
N GLY A 69 -0.50 13.67 8.39
CA GLY A 69 -1.41 13.38 7.29
C GLY A 69 -0.96 13.99 5.98
N VAL A 70 -0.50 15.25 5.99
CA VAL A 70 0.06 15.92 4.80
C VAL A 70 1.33 15.23 4.33
N LEU A 71 2.27 14.93 5.23
CA LEU A 71 3.51 14.20 4.89
C LEU A 71 3.18 12.83 4.29
N ARG A 72 2.25 12.12 4.91
CA ARG A 72 1.79 10.81 4.43
C ARG A 72 1.09 10.91 3.07
N SER A 73 0.37 11.99 2.77
CA SER A 73 -0.25 12.22 1.46
C SER A 73 0.79 12.35 0.35
N VAL A 74 1.92 13.00 0.61
CA VAL A 74 3.03 13.09 -0.35
C VAL A 74 3.58 11.70 -0.65
N THR A 75 3.72 10.84 0.36
CA THR A 75 4.19 9.45 0.14
C THR A 75 3.17 8.63 -0.67
N VAL A 76 1.87 8.77 -0.41
CA VAL A 76 0.80 8.11 -1.19
C VAL A 76 0.83 8.54 -2.66
N LEU A 77 1.00 9.83 -2.92
CA LEU A 77 1.09 10.36 -4.29
C LEU A 77 2.34 9.83 -5.01
N ALA A 78 3.48 9.88 -4.34
CA ALA A 78 4.74 9.35 -4.87
C ALA A 78 4.64 7.84 -5.15
N TYR A 79 4.02 7.08 -4.26
CA TYR A 79 3.75 5.66 -4.44
C TYR A 79 2.87 5.40 -5.66
N THR A 80 1.71 6.08 -5.74
CA THR A 80 0.75 5.89 -6.84
C THR A 80 1.37 6.24 -8.19
N PHE A 81 2.11 7.36 -8.27
CA PHE A 81 2.81 7.76 -9.48
C PHE A 81 3.88 6.74 -9.89
N SER A 82 4.69 6.29 -8.93
CA SER A 82 5.75 5.30 -9.14
C SER A 82 5.17 3.95 -9.55
N LEU A 83 4.09 3.49 -8.91
CA LEU A 83 3.41 2.24 -9.21
C LEU A 83 2.85 2.24 -10.65
N MET A 84 2.12 3.28 -11.04
CA MET A 84 1.56 3.39 -12.39
C MET A 84 2.65 3.52 -13.45
N THR A 85 3.74 4.23 -13.13
CA THR A 85 4.90 4.37 -14.05
C THR A 85 5.63 3.04 -14.22
N ALA A 86 5.85 2.31 -13.14
CA ALA A 86 6.57 1.04 -13.16
C ALA A 86 5.71 -0.06 -13.82
N SER A 87 4.40 -0.13 -13.51
CA SER A 87 3.50 -1.14 -14.10
C SER A 87 3.38 -1.05 -15.62
N ALA A 88 3.63 0.13 -16.19
CA ALA A 88 3.69 0.33 -17.65
C ALA A 88 5.05 -0.04 -18.27
N LYS A 89 6.08 -0.35 -17.45
CA LYS A 89 7.46 -0.52 -17.90
C LYS A 89 8.06 -1.90 -17.63
N GLY A 90 7.43 -2.72 -16.83
CA GLY A 90 7.95 -4.04 -16.49
C GLY A 90 6.95 -4.94 -15.75
N PRO A 91 7.38 -6.14 -15.36
CA PRO A 91 6.51 -7.15 -14.77
C PRO A 91 6.00 -6.72 -13.39
N TYR A 92 4.72 -7.03 -13.13
CA TYR A 92 4.05 -6.65 -11.89
C TYR A 92 4.65 -7.31 -10.66
N SER A 93 5.07 -8.57 -10.77
CA SER A 93 5.72 -9.33 -9.69
C SER A 93 6.96 -8.62 -9.12
N GLN A 94 7.78 -7.99 -9.97
CA GLN A 94 8.94 -7.23 -9.48
C GLN A 94 8.55 -5.95 -8.72
N LEU A 95 7.45 -5.27 -9.12
CA LEU A 95 6.97 -4.08 -8.39
C LEU A 95 6.59 -4.41 -6.95
N THR A 96 5.86 -5.52 -6.80
CA THR A 96 5.34 -5.96 -5.51
C THR A 96 6.45 -6.12 -4.49
N ILE A 97 7.66 -6.61 -4.92
CA ILE A 97 8.78 -6.78 -4.01
C ILE A 97 9.35 -5.48 -3.51
N PHE A 98 9.62 -4.54 -4.43
CA PHE A 98 10.11 -3.23 -3.98
C PHE A 98 9.12 -2.58 -3.02
N SER A 99 7.82 -2.72 -3.27
CA SER A 99 6.77 -2.26 -2.37
C SER A 99 6.88 -2.91 -0.99
N MET A 100 6.98 -4.25 -0.95
CA MET A 100 6.98 -5.01 0.30
C MET A 100 8.28 -4.86 1.08
N CYS A 101 9.44 -4.88 0.39
CA CYS A 101 10.72 -4.61 1.05
C CYS A 101 10.73 -3.22 1.71
N GLY A 102 10.20 -2.20 1.03
CA GLY A 102 10.07 -0.86 1.60
C GLY A 102 9.22 -0.85 2.86
N SER A 103 8.04 -1.48 2.81
CA SER A 103 7.09 -1.54 3.94
C SER A 103 7.59 -2.32 5.15
N ILE A 104 8.59 -3.18 5.00
CA ILE A 104 9.18 -3.92 6.13
C ILE A 104 10.42 -3.20 6.65
N LEU A 105 11.35 -2.84 5.76
CA LEU A 105 12.65 -2.34 6.18
C LEU A 105 12.60 -0.94 6.77
N ILE A 106 11.80 -0.02 6.21
CA ILE A 106 11.76 1.36 6.68
C ILE A 106 11.04 1.48 8.03
N PRO A 107 9.85 0.89 8.26
CA PRO A 107 9.23 0.87 9.59
C PRO A 107 10.10 0.17 10.64
N LEU A 108 10.73 -0.96 10.30
CA LEU A 108 11.66 -1.65 11.20
C LEU A 108 12.81 -0.75 11.64
N PHE A 109 13.40 0.00 10.71
CA PHE A 109 14.44 0.96 11.03
C PHE A 109 13.93 2.07 11.97
N VAL A 110 12.71 2.56 11.74
CA VAL A 110 12.07 3.55 12.62
C VAL A 110 11.85 2.98 14.01
N ASP A 111 11.29 1.78 14.14
CA ASP A 111 11.07 1.13 15.45
C ASP A 111 12.39 0.97 16.23
N LEU A 112 13.48 0.59 15.56
CA LEU A 112 14.81 0.53 16.15
C LEU A 112 15.30 1.91 16.63
N CYS A 113 15.04 2.98 15.88
CA CYS A 113 15.38 4.35 16.28
C CYS A 113 14.61 4.80 17.53
N PHE A 114 13.37 4.31 17.72
CA PHE A 114 12.57 4.54 18.93
C PHE A 114 12.87 3.55 20.08
N GLY A 115 13.91 2.71 19.93
CA GLY A 115 14.35 1.77 20.96
C GLY A 115 13.44 0.55 21.14
N LYS A 116 12.52 0.30 20.21
CA LYS A 116 11.73 -0.93 20.21
C LYS A 116 12.55 -2.08 19.68
N LEU A 117 12.83 -3.04 20.55
CA LEU A 117 13.54 -4.28 20.20
C LEU A 117 12.52 -5.39 20.00
N ILE A 118 12.63 -6.07 18.87
CA ILE A 118 11.87 -7.26 18.55
C ILE A 118 12.69 -8.48 18.98
N GLU A 119 12.03 -9.59 19.32
CA GLU A 119 12.71 -10.83 19.68
C GLU A 119 13.68 -11.30 18.58
N PRO A 120 14.90 -11.72 18.91
CA PRO A 120 15.93 -12.02 17.93
C PRO A 120 15.52 -13.00 16.82
N PHE A 121 14.71 -14.01 17.15
CA PHE A 121 14.26 -14.97 16.14
C PHE A 121 13.31 -14.34 15.08
N LYS A 122 12.57 -13.30 15.42
CA LYS A 122 11.69 -12.59 14.47
C LYS A 122 12.50 -11.81 13.43
N TYR A 123 13.71 -11.32 13.79
CA TYR A 123 14.63 -10.74 12.79
C TYR A 123 15.07 -11.77 11.74
N PHE A 124 15.34 -13.03 12.15
CA PHE A 124 15.65 -14.10 11.21
C PHE A 124 14.47 -14.40 10.28
N ALA A 125 13.25 -14.43 10.80
CA ALA A 125 12.06 -14.65 9.99
C ALA A 125 11.81 -13.48 9.01
N MET A 126 12.05 -12.23 9.41
CA MET A 126 12.00 -11.06 8.52
C MET A 126 13.06 -11.14 7.42
N ALA A 127 14.30 -11.52 7.75
CA ALA A 127 15.38 -11.71 6.78
C ALA A 127 15.07 -12.85 5.80
N ALA A 128 14.49 -13.96 6.27
CA ALA A 128 14.04 -15.06 5.44
C ALA A 128 12.89 -14.63 4.50
N MET A 129 11.96 -13.83 5.00
CA MET A 129 10.88 -13.24 4.19
C MET A 129 11.43 -12.31 3.11
N LEU A 130 12.36 -11.42 3.42
CA LEU A 130 13.01 -10.56 2.43
C LEU A 130 13.75 -11.39 1.38
N SER A 131 14.45 -12.45 1.80
CA SER A 131 15.14 -13.38 0.88
C SER A 131 14.13 -14.09 -0.05
N SER A 132 12.95 -14.44 0.47
CA SER A 132 11.89 -15.08 -0.32
C SER A 132 11.43 -14.20 -1.46
N PHE A 133 11.33 -12.87 -1.24
CA PHE A 133 10.93 -11.93 -2.27
C PHE A 133 11.90 -11.94 -3.46
N PHE A 134 13.21 -12.02 -3.23
CA PHE A 134 14.18 -12.16 -4.30
C PHE A 134 14.03 -13.46 -5.10
N LEU A 135 13.59 -14.54 -4.46
CA LEU A 135 13.31 -15.82 -5.15
C LEU A 135 12.03 -15.72 -5.97
N ILE A 136 10.97 -15.15 -5.42
CA ILE A 136 9.68 -14.98 -6.09
C ILE A 136 9.83 -14.11 -7.35
N CYS A 137 10.70 -13.11 -7.30
CA CYS A 137 10.89 -12.14 -8.38
C CYS A 137 11.90 -12.50 -9.43
N ARG A 138 12.54 -13.63 -9.32
CA ARG A 138 13.42 -14.05 -10.41
C ARG A 138 12.63 -14.10 -11.72
N PRO A 139 13.03 -13.28 -12.73
CA PRO A 139 12.33 -13.28 -14.00
C PRO A 139 12.38 -14.67 -14.64
N ALA A 140 11.26 -15.14 -15.17
CA ALA A 140 11.27 -16.30 -16.05
C ALA A 140 12.08 -15.96 -17.31
N LYS A 141 12.74 -16.97 -17.93
CA LYS A 141 13.61 -16.77 -19.11
C LYS A 141 12.92 -16.04 -20.27
N ASP A 142 11.59 -16.07 -20.33
CA ASP A 142 10.75 -15.48 -21.40
C ASP A 142 9.99 -14.22 -20.97
N GLU A 143 10.33 -13.61 -19.82
CA GLU A 143 9.64 -12.39 -19.38
C GLU A 143 10.07 -11.17 -20.22
N GLU A 144 9.11 -10.26 -20.46
CA GLU A 144 9.32 -9.03 -21.24
C GLU A 144 10.52 -8.23 -20.73
N LYS A 145 11.33 -7.75 -21.67
CA LYS A 145 12.49 -6.89 -21.36
C LYS A 145 12.02 -5.64 -20.63
N VAL A 146 12.61 -5.42 -19.48
CA VAL A 146 12.36 -4.25 -18.63
C VAL A 146 12.72 -2.97 -19.38
N LYS A 147 11.79 -2.02 -19.48
CA LYS A 147 12.00 -0.73 -20.14
C LYS A 147 12.82 0.22 -19.27
N LYS A 148 13.55 1.14 -19.93
CA LYS A 148 14.36 2.16 -19.23
C LYS A 148 13.56 2.93 -18.18
N GLY A 149 14.12 3.09 -16.99
CA GLY A 149 13.51 3.80 -15.85
C GLY A 149 12.55 2.96 -15.01
N PHE A 150 12.42 1.65 -15.28
CA PHE A 150 11.63 0.74 -14.44
C PHE A 150 12.18 0.68 -13.01
N TYR A 151 13.47 0.40 -12.84
CA TYR A 151 14.07 0.28 -11.51
C TYR A 151 14.06 1.60 -10.72
N VAL A 152 14.15 2.76 -11.40
CA VAL A 152 14.00 4.06 -10.76
C VAL A 152 12.58 4.21 -10.18
N ALA A 153 11.57 3.80 -10.94
CA ALA A 153 10.19 3.80 -10.44
C ALA A 153 9.99 2.78 -9.32
N CYS A 154 10.63 1.60 -9.38
CA CYS A 154 10.62 0.62 -8.30
C CYS A 154 11.27 1.15 -7.01
N MET A 155 12.39 1.89 -7.10
CA MET A 155 12.97 2.58 -5.94
C MET A 155 12.04 3.66 -5.39
N GLY A 156 11.32 4.37 -6.27
CA GLY A 156 10.25 5.28 -5.85
C GLY A 156 9.15 4.57 -5.05
N ILE A 157 8.74 3.39 -5.50
CA ILE A 157 7.78 2.53 -4.77
C ILE A 157 8.33 2.12 -3.40
N PHE A 158 9.58 1.62 -3.36
CA PHE A 158 10.25 1.19 -2.13
C PHE A 158 10.26 2.29 -1.07
N VAL A 159 10.78 3.47 -1.43
CA VAL A 159 10.91 4.59 -0.49
C VAL A 159 9.54 5.12 -0.07
N SER A 160 8.64 5.36 -1.03
CA SER A 160 7.34 5.96 -0.72
C SER A 160 6.44 5.04 0.10
N ASN A 161 6.41 3.74 -0.21
CA ASN A 161 5.61 2.77 0.54
C ASN A 161 6.18 2.53 1.95
N GLY A 162 7.51 2.50 2.06
CA GLY A 162 8.16 2.36 3.36
C GLY A 162 7.95 3.58 4.25
N LEU A 163 8.08 4.79 3.73
CA LEU A 163 7.78 6.02 4.47
C LEU A 163 6.30 6.08 4.86
N TYR A 164 5.38 5.69 3.96
CA TYR A 164 3.96 5.59 4.27
C TYR A 164 3.70 4.67 5.48
N GLY A 165 4.34 3.49 5.50
CA GLY A 165 4.26 2.54 6.60
C GLY A 165 4.86 3.08 7.90
N ALA A 166 6.00 3.78 7.83
CA ALA A 166 6.70 4.33 8.99
C ALA A 166 5.98 5.52 9.65
N LEU A 167 5.28 6.34 8.88
CA LEU A 167 4.55 7.50 9.42
C LEU A 167 3.40 7.10 10.35
N THR A 168 2.85 5.89 10.22
CA THR A 168 1.79 5.41 11.12
C THR A 168 2.32 5.13 12.53
N PRO A 169 3.37 4.30 12.74
CA PRO A 169 3.99 4.14 14.07
C PRO A 169 4.46 5.47 14.67
N ILE A 170 5.10 6.34 13.87
CA ILE A 170 5.54 7.66 14.35
C ILE A 170 4.37 8.45 14.93
N ALA A 171 3.22 8.44 14.25
CA ALA A 171 2.04 9.11 14.73
C ALA A 171 1.53 8.52 16.07
N THR A 172 1.53 7.21 16.19
CA THR A 172 1.16 6.52 17.42
C THR A 172 2.13 6.87 18.56
N TYR A 173 3.43 6.98 18.29
CA TYR A 173 4.40 7.38 19.31
C TYR A 173 4.27 8.82 19.78
N LEU A 174 3.83 9.73 18.91
CA LEU A 174 3.70 11.16 19.23
C LEU A 174 2.36 11.51 19.88
N GLU A 175 1.26 10.88 19.46
CA GLU A 175 -0.11 11.29 19.81
C GLU A 175 -0.91 10.19 20.54
N GLY A 176 -0.35 8.96 20.63
CA GLY A 176 -1.02 7.80 21.22
C GLY A 176 -1.94 7.05 20.25
N ASP A 177 -2.51 5.92 20.72
CA ASP A 177 -3.14 4.90 19.87
C ASP A 177 -4.50 5.30 19.23
N ASN A 178 -5.07 6.43 19.63
CA ASN A 178 -6.46 6.76 19.28
C ASN A 178 -6.64 7.62 18.02
N MET A 179 -5.58 7.95 17.27
CA MET A 179 -5.61 8.93 16.18
C MET A 179 -5.55 8.33 14.76
N GLY A 180 -5.73 7.01 14.64
CA GLY A 180 -5.54 6.32 13.36
C GLY A 180 -6.52 6.75 12.26
N HIS A 181 -7.76 7.04 12.59
CA HIS A 181 -8.78 7.46 11.62
C HIS A 181 -8.56 8.89 11.11
N GLU A 182 -8.22 9.80 12.02
CA GLU A 182 -7.96 11.21 11.72
C GLU A 182 -6.75 11.36 10.80
N ILE A 183 -5.70 10.55 11.01
CA ILE A 183 -4.52 10.53 10.14
C ILE A 183 -4.90 10.04 8.74
N ILE A 184 -5.72 9.00 8.61
CA ILE A 184 -6.17 8.49 7.31
C ILE A 184 -6.97 9.57 6.60
N ILE A 185 -7.94 10.19 7.26
CA ILE A 185 -8.76 11.25 6.66
C ILE A 185 -7.86 12.42 6.23
N SER A 186 -6.99 12.92 7.10
CA SER A 186 -6.01 13.96 6.78
C SER A 186 -5.15 13.58 5.59
N THR A 187 -4.68 12.32 5.51
CA THR A 187 -3.87 11.83 4.39
C THR A 187 -4.62 11.92 3.07
N TYR A 188 -5.84 11.39 3.02
CA TYR A 188 -6.58 11.27 1.76
C TYR A 188 -7.22 12.60 1.33
N VAL A 189 -7.66 13.44 2.27
CA VAL A 189 -8.09 14.82 1.96
C VAL A 189 -6.92 15.64 1.41
N SER A 190 -5.76 15.59 2.06
CA SER A 190 -4.56 16.29 1.59
C SER A 190 -4.09 15.76 0.23
N SER A 191 -4.14 14.45 0.02
CA SER A 191 -3.81 13.82 -1.26
C SER A 191 -4.74 14.31 -2.39
N ALA A 192 -6.05 14.42 -2.13
CA ALA A 192 -7.00 14.95 -3.09
C ALA A 192 -6.71 16.42 -3.40
N LEU A 193 -6.48 17.25 -2.38
CA LEU A 193 -6.19 18.69 -2.54
C LEU A 193 -4.90 18.91 -3.34
N ILE A 194 -3.80 18.24 -2.96
CA ILE A 194 -2.52 18.36 -3.68
C ILE A 194 -2.69 17.90 -5.13
N SER A 195 -3.42 16.83 -5.37
CA SER A 195 -3.68 16.30 -6.72
C SER A 195 -4.52 17.27 -7.56
N VAL A 196 -5.53 17.91 -6.98
CA VAL A 196 -6.31 18.94 -7.68
C VAL A 196 -5.43 20.13 -8.06
N ILE A 197 -4.58 20.60 -7.13
CA ILE A 197 -3.62 21.68 -7.41
C ILE A 197 -2.68 21.28 -8.55
N MET A 198 -2.09 20.08 -8.48
CA MET A 198 -1.19 19.57 -9.53
C MET A 198 -1.89 19.49 -10.89
N LEU A 199 -3.15 19.01 -10.93
CA LEU A 199 -3.92 18.90 -12.16
C LEU A 199 -4.23 20.27 -12.74
N THR A 200 -4.62 21.23 -11.90
CA THR A 200 -4.94 22.61 -12.29
C THR A 200 -3.71 23.32 -12.86
N LEU A 201 -2.55 23.18 -12.22
CA LEU A 201 -1.30 23.75 -12.71
C LEU A 201 -0.86 23.14 -14.06
N LYS A 202 -1.14 21.84 -14.25
CA LYS A 202 -0.72 21.12 -15.46
C LYS A 202 -1.65 21.33 -16.64
N GLU A 203 -2.96 21.22 -16.45
CA GLU A 203 -3.96 21.24 -17.55
C GLU A 203 -4.65 22.61 -17.73
N LYS A 204 -4.44 23.55 -16.82
CA LYS A 204 -4.99 24.92 -16.86
C LYS A 204 -6.48 25.01 -17.24
N LYS A 205 -6.82 24.97 -18.55
CA LYS A 205 -8.18 25.11 -19.06
C LYS A 205 -8.96 23.79 -19.20
N ASP A 206 -8.26 22.63 -19.20
CA ASP A 206 -8.86 21.33 -19.52
C ASP A 206 -9.02 20.39 -18.31
N VAL A 207 -9.01 20.95 -17.09
CA VAL A 207 -9.13 20.18 -15.83
C VAL A 207 -10.35 19.27 -15.83
N ILE A 208 -11.52 19.79 -16.24
CA ILE A 208 -12.79 19.05 -16.25
C ILE A 208 -12.73 17.88 -17.25
N SER A 209 -12.05 18.05 -18.37
CA SER A 209 -11.92 17.01 -19.39
C SER A 209 -11.10 15.82 -18.88
N ALA A 210 -10.15 16.03 -17.97
CA ALA A 210 -9.37 14.96 -17.35
C ALA A 210 -10.22 14.03 -16.48
N PHE A 211 -11.33 14.48 -15.93
CA PHE A 211 -12.27 13.66 -15.16
C PHE A 211 -13.29 12.86 -16.00
N LYS A 212 -13.24 12.98 -17.32
CA LYS A 212 -14.07 12.12 -18.19
C LYS A 212 -13.56 10.68 -18.11
N LEU A 213 -14.29 9.84 -17.37
CA LEU A 213 -13.97 8.43 -17.19
C LEU A 213 -14.83 7.55 -18.10
N THR A 214 -14.30 6.40 -18.52
CA THR A 214 -15.10 5.33 -19.11
C THR A 214 -15.85 4.59 -18.01
N LYS A 215 -16.91 3.85 -18.36
CA LYS A 215 -17.64 3.00 -17.40
C LYS A 215 -16.69 2.03 -16.68
N LYS A 216 -15.73 1.44 -17.41
CA LYS A 216 -14.73 0.52 -16.83
C LYS A 216 -13.79 1.23 -15.84
N SER A 217 -13.21 2.37 -16.23
CA SER A 217 -12.32 3.10 -15.33
C SER A 217 -13.03 3.63 -14.09
N SER A 218 -14.31 4.04 -14.21
CA SER A 218 -15.12 4.42 -13.05
C SER A 218 -15.33 3.27 -12.08
N ILE A 219 -15.65 2.06 -12.59
CA ILE A 219 -15.80 0.87 -11.73
C ILE A 219 -14.48 0.56 -11.00
N TYR A 220 -13.35 0.58 -11.70
CA TYR A 220 -12.07 0.25 -11.08
C TYR A 220 -11.64 1.26 -10.02
N VAL A 221 -11.83 2.56 -10.23
CA VAL A 221 -11.45 3.55 -9.22
C VAL A 221 -12.36 3.50 -7.98
N VAL A 222 -13.66 3.27 -8.16
CA VAL A 222 -14.58 3.10 -7.03
C VAL A 222 -14.25 1.83 -6.25
N LEU A 223 -14.04 0.71 -6.95
CA LEU A 223 -13.66 -0.55 -6.32
C LEU A 223 -12.35 -0.41 -5.54
N THR A 224 -11.32 0.22 -6.14
CA THR A 224 -10.05 0.47 -5.46
C THR A 224 -10.23 1.37 -4.23
N SER A 225 -11.08 2.40 -4.32
CA SER A 225 -11.36 3.29 -3.19
C SER A 225 -12.01 2.54 -2.02
N LEU A 226 -12.97 1.67 -2.30
CA LEU A 226 -13.62 0.83 -1.29
C LEU A 226 -12.62 -0.16 -0.67
N ILE A 227 -11.76 -0.77 -1.48
CA ILE A 227 -10.68 -1.63 -1.01
C ILE A 227 -9.78 -0.85 -0.04
N ILE A 228 -9.28 0.32 -0.45
CA ILE A 228 -8.38 1.14 0.38
C ILE A 228 -9.06 1.58 1.68
N ALA A 229 -10.32 2.00 1.64
CA ALA A 229 -11.06 2.37 2.84
C ALA A 229 -11.20 1.19 3.81
N SER A 230 -11.61 0.02 3.30
CA SER A 230 -11.77 -1.20 4.10
C SER A 230 -10.43 -1.66 4.72
N THR A 231 -9.35 -1.69 3.94
CA THR A 231 -8.03 -2.09 4.41
C THR A 231 -7.45 -1.10 5.41
N SER A 232 -7.74 0.19 5.26
CA SER A 232 -7.34 1.23 6.22
C SER A 232 -8.05 1.06 7.56
N ILE A 233 -9.36 0.81 7.55
CA ILE A 233 -10.14 0.56 8.78
C ILE A 233 -9.66 -0.74 9.45
N LEU A 234 -9.53 -1.83 8.68
CA LEU A 234 -9.01 -3.10 9.21
C LEU A 234 -7.59 -2.94 9.77
N GLY A 235 -6.74 -2.16 9.11
CA GLY A 235 -5.37 -1.89 9.57
C GLY A 235 -5.34 -1.20 10.94
N ILE A 236 -6.24 -0.22 11.18
CA ILE A 236 -6.36 0.41 12.49
C ILE A 236 -6.84 -0.63 13.53
N VAL A 237 -7.91 -1.35 13.23
CA VAL A 237 -8.47 -2.35 14.15
C VAL A 237 -7.44 -3.42 14.52
N THR A 238 -6.59 -3.83 13.59
CA THR A 238 -5.52 -4.81 13.88
C THR A 238 -4.38 -4.25 14.72
N LEU A 239 -4.12 -2.94 14.63
CA LEU A 239 -3.10 -2.25 15.45
C LEU A 239 -3.60 -1.93 16.85
N THR A 240 -4.81 -1.39 16.96
CA THR A 240 -5.36 -0.91 18.25
C THR A 240 -6.13 -1.99 19.03
N GLY A 241 -6.41 -3.12 18.39
CA GLY A 241 -7.28 -4.15 18.95
C GLY A 241 -8.77 -3.87 18.76
N PHE A 242 -9.61 -4.80 19.21
CA PHE A 242 -11.07 -4.67 19.16
C PHE A 242 -11.71 -5.39 20.35
N GLY A 243 -12.44 -4.66 21.17
CA GLY A 243 -13.07 -5.19 22.37
C GLY A 243 -12.04 -5.69 23.40
N GLU A 244 -12.09 -6.99 23.72
CA GLU A 244 -11.15 -7.66 24.65
C GLU A 244 -9.85 -8.13 23.96
N PHE A 245 -9.71 -7.96 22.64
CA PHE A 245 -8.56 -8.42 21.91
C PHE A 245 -7.52 -7.30 21.77
N GLU A 246 -6.31 -7.54 22.27
CA GLU A 246 -5.17 -6.66 22.10
C GLU A 246 -4.76 -6.55 20.64
N GLY A 247 -4.23 -5.39 20.25
CA GLY A 247 -3.66 -5.15 18.92
C GLY A 247 -2.35 -5.92 18.73
N ILE A 248 -1.88 -5.97 17.50
CA ILE A 248 -0.59 -6.58 17.14
C ILE A 248 0.44 -5.46 17.00
N ASP A 249 1.67 -5.69 17.49
CA ASP A 249 2.79 -4.75 17.32
C ASP A 249 2.94 -4.28 15.87
N GLY A 250 3.21 -2.99 15.70
CA GLY A 250 3.19 -2.33 14.40
C GLY A 250 4.09 -2.98 13.36
N ALA A 251 5.35 -3.29 13.70
CA ALA A 251 6.28 -3.95 12.79
C ALA A 251 5.85 -5.37 12.44
N LEU A 252 5.35 -6.13 13.41
CA LEU A 252 4.84 -7.49 13.20
C LEU A 252 3.59 -7.47 12.30
N ASN A 253 2.64 -6.59 12.60
CA ASN A 253 1.42 -6.42 11.78
C ASN A 253 1.76 -6.05 10.34
N MET A 254 2.67 -5.09 10.13
CA MET A 254 3.12 -4.70 8.79
C MET A 254 3.84 -5.85 8.07
N THR A 255 4.67 -6.61 8.75
CA THR A 255 5.36 -7.76 8.15
C THR A 255 4.38 -8.86 7.74
N LEU A 256 3.39 -9.17 8.57
CA LEU A 256 2.34 -10.14 8.27
C LEU A 256 1.46 -9.68 7.09
N LEU A 257 1.06 -8.41 7.09
CA LEU A 257 0.31 -7.82 5.99
C LEU A 257 1.11 -7.87 4.69
N CYS A 258 2.34 -7.36 4.69
CA CYS A 258 3.17 -7.29 3.50
C CYS A 258 3.52 -8.67 2.95
N GLY A 259 3.92 -9.61 3.82
CA GLY A 259 4.19 -10.98 3.42
C GLY A 259 2.96 -11.69 2.85
N GLY A 260 1.84 -11.57 3.55
CA GLY A 260 0.57 -12.14 3.12
C GLY A 260 0.06 -11.53 1.81
N VAL A 261 0.12 -10.21 1.67
CA VAL A 261 -0.27 -9.51 0.42
C VAL A 261 0.61 -9.92 -0.74
N THR A 262 1.93 -10.10 -0.52
CA THR A 262 2.83 -10.59 -1.56
C THR A 262 2.40 -11.98 -2.04
N LEU A 263 2.20 -12.93 -1.13
CA LEU A 263 1.75 -14.27 -1.46
C LEU A 263 0.41 -14.26 -2.21
N ALA A 264 -0.57 -13.54 -1.68
CA ALA A 264 -1.89 -13.44 -2.30
C ALA A 264 -1.83 -12.76 -3.68
N SER A 265 -1.04 -11.70 -3.83
CA SER A 265 -0.86 -11.00 -5.11
C SER A 265 -0.17 -11.86 -6.16
N GLU A 266 0.82 -12.67 -5.77
CA GLU A 266 1.48 -13.62 -6.68
C GLU A 266 0.52 -14.72 -7.13
N LEU A 267 -0.27 -15.29 -6.21
CA LEU A 267 -1.30 -16.27 -6.58
C LEU A 267 -2.37 -15.67 -7.50
N LEU A 268 -2.79 -14.43 -7.24
CA LEU A 268 -3.71 -13.70 -8.11
C LEU A 268 -3.09 -13.40 -9.48
N SER A 269 -1.79 -13.07 -9.54
CA SER A 269 -1.10 -12.83 -10.82
C SER A 269 -1.06 -14.09 -11.69
N LEU A 270 -0.86 -15.25 -11.09
CA LEU A 270 -0.93 -16.55 -11.78
C LEU A 270 -2.30 -16.75 -12.43
N VAL A 271 -3.40 -16.48 -11.69
CA VAL A 271 -4.76 -16.73 -12.16
C VAL A 271 -5.22 -15.63 -13.14
N MET A 272 -5.03 -14.36 -12.78
CA MET A 272 -5.60 -13.21 -13.52
C MET A 272 -4.69 -12.71 -14.64
N LEU A 273 -3.38 -12.72 -14.44
CA LEU A 273 -2.40 -12.25 -15.41
C LEU A 273 -1.76 -13.40 -16.21
N LYS A 274 -2.07 -14.66 -15.84
CA LYS A 274 -1.54 -15.90 -16.45
C LYS A 274 0.00 -15.94 -16.46
N GLU A 275 0.63 -15.39 -15.42
CA GLU A 275 2.08 -15.44 -15.26
C GLU A 275 2.56 -16.88 -15.01
N LYS A 276 3.70 -17.25 -15.60
CA LYS A 276 4.26 -18.61 -15.42
C LYS A 276 5.08 -18.69 -14.13
N PHE A 277 4.80 -19.69 -13.31
CA PHE A 277 5.57 -19.94 -12.10
C PHE A 277 6.70 -20.94 -12.37
N THR A 278 7.90 -20.55 -11.96
CA THR A 278 9.08 -21.43 -11.96
C THR A 278 9.22 -22.16 -10.63
N ALA A 279 9.98 -23.23 -10.58
CA ALA A 279 10.29 -23.94 -9.32
C ALA A 279 10.93 -23.01 -8.27
N VAL A 280 11.70 -22.03 -8.72
CA VAL A 280 12.31 -21.01 -7.85
C VAL A 280 11.25 -20.10 -7.21
N LYS A 281 10.24 -19.68 -7.96
CA LYS A 281 9.10 -18.88 -7.43
C LYS A 281 8.34 -19.68 -6.38
N TRP A 282 8.09 -20.99 -6.63
CA TRP A 282 7.46 -21.87 -5.63
C TRP A 282 8.28 -22.01 -4.35
N GLY A 283 9.62 -22.16 -4.47
CA GLY A 283 10.52 -22.15 -3.32
C GLY A 283 10.47 -20.86 -2.51
N GLY A 284 10.40 -19.71 -3.20
CA GLY A 284 10.21 -18.41 -2.57
C GLY A 284 8.87 -18.30 -1.82
N ILE A 285 7.76 -18.77 -2.42
CA ILE A 285 6.44 -18.78 -1.77
C ILE A 285 6.47 -19.66 -0.50
N ALA A 286 7.07 -20.85 -0.57
CA ALA A 286 7.19 -21.74 0.58
C ALA A 286 8.00 -21.07 1.72
N LEU A 287 9.12 -20.42 1.38
CA LEU A 287 9.95 -19.71 2.36
C LEU A 287 9.18 -18.52 2.98
N ALA A 288 8.44 -17.73 2.19
CA ALA A 288 7.61 -16.64 2.70
C ALA A 288 6.52 -17.17 3.65
N THR A 289 5.85 -18.26 3.28
CA THR A 289 4.81 -18.88 4.12
C THR A 289 5.40 -19.36 5.45
N ALA A 290 6.55 -20.02 5.42
CA ALA A 290 7.25 -20.46 6.64
C ALA A 290 7.65 -19.26 7.51
N SER A 291 8.14 -18.16 6.91
CA SER A 291 8.48 -16.93 7.63
C SER A 291 7.26 -16.31 8.31
N ILE A 292 6.10 -16.28 7.65
CA ILE A 292 4.84 -15.79 8.26
C ILE A 292 4.48 -16.63 9.48
N VAL A 293 4.53 -17.96 9.36
CA VAL A 293 4.22 -18.85 10.49
C VAL A 293 5.15 -18.56 11.68
N VAL A 294 6.46 -18.42 11.44
CA VAL A 294 7.42 -18.09 12.52
C VAL A 294 7.14 -16.74 13.16
N LEU A 295 6.70 -15.74 12.37
CA LEU A 295 6.36 -14.42 12.89
C LEU A 295 5.08 -14.39 13.74
N THR A 296 4.20 -15.38 13.58
CA THR A 296 2.95 -15.50 14.35
C THR A 296 3.08 -16.33 15.62
N LEU A 297 4.22 -17.03 15.80
CA LEU A 297 4.58 -17.74 17.04
C LEU A 297 5.19 -16.77 18.06
#